data_cccb9a89e1bc228198abffa72e6d8493
#
_entry.id   cccb9a89e1bc228198abffa72e6d8493
#
_cell.length_a   1.000
_cell.length_b   1.000
_cell.length_c   1.000
_cell.angle_alpha   90.00
_cell.angle_beta   90.00
_cell.angle_gamma   90.00
#
_symmetry.space_group_name_H-M   'P 1'
#
loop_
_entity.id
_entity.type
_entity.pdbx_description
1 polymer ?
#
loop_
_entity_poly.entity_id
_entity_poly.type
_entity_poly.pdbx_seq_one_letter_code
_entity_poly.pdbx_strand_id
1 'polypeptide(L)'
;FRDHEFQIQIADETRSMVCKKVAQVGLSQISVQKALGYAALTRGKHLIYVLPSAIFAASFSKSRVDPVIRESPKLRDKVNAGVDAAKLKQIGSSFIHFGGASNMGQVISVPAEAIVTDEYNFCDPSVVTAYESRLGHAENGGVNSRFSTPTLPDFGVSREIKKSTWARYMVK
;
A
#
# COMPACT_ATOMS: atom_id res chain seq x y z
N PHE A 1 -8.85 13.69 -9.80
CA PHE A 1 -9.98 12.74 -9.87
C PHE A 1 -10.93 13.01 -11.05
N ARG A 2 -10.54 13.91 -11.96
CA ARG A 2 -11.38 14.19 -13.14
C ARG A 2 -11.62 12.90 -13.92
N ASP A 3 -12.88 12.58 -14.23
CA ASP A 3 -13.34 11.37 -14.91
C ASP A 3 -13.09 10.03 -14.16
N HIS A 4 -12.73 10.09 -12.85
CA HIS A 4 -12.45 8.94 -12.00
C HIS A 4 -13.03 9.13 -10.59
N GLU A 5 -14.33 9.41 -10.52
CA GLU A 5 -15.02 9.71 -9.23
C GLU A 5 -14.92 8.58 -8.21
N PHE A 6 -14.86 7.32 -8.66
CA PHE A 6 -14.65 6.17 -7.77
C PHE A 6 -13.37 6.26 -6.95
N GLN A 7 -12.38 7.01 -7.42
CA GLN A 7 -11.12 7.21 -6.72
C GLN A 7 -11.30 8.02 -5.44
N ILE A 8 -12.29 8.90 -5.38
CA ILE A 8 -12.59 9.72 -4.20
C ILE A 8 -13.01 8.81 -3.05
N GLN A 9 -13.94 7.88 -3.29
CA GLN A 9 -14.38 6.93 -2.27
C GLN A 9 -13.24 6.05 -1.76
N ILE A 10 -12.34 5.61 -2.64
CA ILE A 10 -11.17 4.82 -2.26
C ILE A 10 -10.17 5.68 -1.49
N ALA A 11 -9.99 6.94 -1.87
CA ALA A 11 -9.10 7.86 -1.16
C ALA A 11 -9.57 8.13 0.27
N ASP A 12 -10.88 8.27 0.46
CA ASP A 12 -11.50 8.59 1.75
C ASP A 12 -11.67 7.35 2.66
N GLU A 13 -11.61 6.13 2.11
CA GLU A 13 -11.77 4.91 2.91
C GLU A 13 -10.60 4.73 3.89
N THR A 14 -10.90 4.66 5.18
CA THR A 14 -9.90 4.50 6.25
C THR A 14 -9.79 3.07 6.79
N ARG A 15 -10.75 2.21 6.46
CA ARG A 15 -10.78 0.81 6.89
C ARG A 15 -9.92 -0.08 5.99
N SER A 16 -9.69 -1.30 6.45
CA SER A 16 -9.09 -2.36 5.62
C SER A 16 -9.89 -2.58 4.35
N MET A 17 -9.20 -2.73 3.22
CA MET A 17 -9.82 -2.75 1.90
C MET A 17 -9.31 -3.90 1.05
N VAL A 18 -10.22 -4.55 0.34
CA VAL A 18 -9.89 -5.48 -0.75
C VAL A 18 -10.46 -4.92 -2.04
N CYS A 19 -9.61 -4.73 -3.05
CA CYS A 19 -10.01 -4.12 -4.31
C CYS A 19 -9.60 -4.97 -5.51
N LYS A 20 -10.59 -5.52 -6.20
CA LYS A 20 -10.41 -6.14 -7.51
C LYS A 20 -10.47 -5.05 -8.57
N LYS A 21 -9.36 -4.77 -9.23
CA LYS A 21 -9.23 -3.68 -10.19
C LYS A 21 -8.94 -4.18 -11.61
N VAL A 22 -9.26 -3.37 -12.59
CA VAL A 22 -8.66 -3.46 -13.92
C VAL A 22 -7.34 -2.70 -13.95
N ALA A 23 -6.53 -2.92 -14.96
CA ALA A 23 -5.27 -2.20 -15.12
C ALA A 23 -5.52 -0.69 -15.37
N GLN A 24 -4.56 0.14 -15.00
CA GLN A 24 -4.48 1.59 -15.29
C GLN A 24 -5.61 2.46 -14.72
N VAL A 25 -6.32 2.00 -13.69
CA VAL A 25 -7.35 2.80 -13.00
C VAL A 25 -6.80 3.76 -11.93
N GLY A 26 -5.49 3.91 -11.84
CA GLY A 26 -4.84 4.84 -10.90
C GLY A 26 -4.82 4.40 -9.44
N LEU A 27 -5.21 3.16 -9.11
CA LEU A 27 -5.34 2.70 -7.72
C LEU A 27 -4.00 2.68 -6.99
N SER A 28 -2.92 2.27 -7.65
CA SER A 28 -1.56 2.33 -7.07
C SER A 28 -1.15 3.78 -6.74
N GLN A 29 -1.54 4.74 -7.59
CA GLN A 29 -1.25 6.16 -7.34
C GLN A 29 -2.00 6.70 -6.12
N ILE A 30 -3.29 6.36 -5.99
CA ILE A 30 -4.09 6.73 -4.81
C ILE A 30 -3.50 6.11 -3.56
N SER A 31 -3.09 4.84 -3.60
CA SER A 31 -2.50 4.14 -2.47
C SER A 31 -1.18 4.77 -2.01
N VAL A 32 -0.35 5.23 -2.96
CA VAL A 32 0.86 6.00 -2.65
C VAL A 32 0.51 7.31 -1.94
N GLN A 33 -0.47 8.06 -2.46
CA GLN A 33 -0.91 9.32 -1.85
C GLN A 33 -1.48 9.10 -0.44
N LYS A 34 -2.28 8.04 -0.25
CA LYS A 34 -2.79 7.65 1.08
C LYS A 34 -1.66 7.28 2.04
N ALA A 35 -0.69 6.50 1.60
CA ALA A 35 0.45 6.10 2.41
C ALA A 35 1.29 7.31 2.86
N LEU A 36 1.57 8.23 1.94
CA LEU A 36 2.29 9.47 2.22
C LEU A 36 1.50 10.39 3.14
N GLY A 37 0.20 10.54 2.88
CA GLY A 37 -0.71 11.32 3.73
C GLY A 37 -0.80 10.74 5.15
N TYR A 38 -0.95 9.43 5.27
CA TYR A 38 -0.95 8.74 6.56
C TYR A 38 0.36 9.02 7.34
N ALA A 39 1.51 8.80 6.72
CA ALA A 39 2.81 9.05 7.35
C ALA A 39 3.01 10.52 7.72
N ALA A 40 2.52 11.46 6.90
CA ALA A 40 2.66 12.90 7.14
C ALA A 40 1.75 13.44 8.27
N LEU A 41 0.63 12.75 8.54
CA LEU A 41 -0.38 13.16 9.53
C LEU A 41 -0.26 12.40 10.85
N THR A 42 0.45 11.26 10.87
CA THR A 42 0.65 10.45 12.09
C THR A 42 2.04 10.68 12.68
N ARG A 43 2.26 10.22 13.92
CA ARG A 43 3.57 10.32 14.60
C ARG A 43 4.06 8.96 15.02
N GLY A 44 5.32 8.65 14.64
CA GLY A 44 6.01 7.42 15.07
C GLY A 44 5.36 6.13 14.55
N LYS A 45 4.59 6.21 13.46
CA LYS A 45 3.88 5.06 12.89
C LYS A 45 4.68 4.43 11.75
N HIS A 46 4.52 3.11 11.59
CA HIS A 46 5.12 2.37 10.51
C HIS A 46 4.05 1.87 9.54
N LEU A 47 4.26 2.10 8.26
CA LEU A 47 3.47 1.54 7.17
C LEU A 47 4.38 0.64 6.34
N ILE A 48 3.89 -0.54 5.94
CA ILE A 48 4.59 -1.43 5.01
C ILE A 48 3.83 -1.47 3.70
N TYR A 49 4.52 -1.11 2.61
CA TYR A 49 4.01 -1.20 1.25
C TYR A 49 4.64 -2.42 0.57
N VAL A 50 3.83 -3.44 0.34
CA VAL A 50 4.25 -4.75 -0.17
C VAL A 50 3.98 -4.84 -1.66
N LEU A 51 4.96 -5.32 -2.40
CA LEU A 51 4.94 -5.50 -3.86
C LEU A 51 5.47 -6.90 -4.22
N PRO A 52 5.28 -7.42 -5.44
CA PRO A 52 5.63 -8.79 -5.78
C PRO A 52 7.10 -9.17 -5.54
N SER A 53 8.04 -8.23 -5.71
CA SER A 53 9.46 -8.49 -5.44
C SER A 53 10.17 -7.26 -4.87
N ALA A 54 11.32 -7.47 -4.21
CA ALA A 54 12.12 -6.38 -3.65
C ALA A 54 12.68 -5.43 -4.73
N ILE A 55 13.00 -5.95 -5.92
CA ILE A 55 13.45 -5.14 -7.05
C ILE A 55 12.31 -4.26 -7.54
N PHE A 56 11.12 -4.85 -7.68
CA PHE A 56 9.92 -4.11 -8.08
C PHE A 56 9.56 -3.03 -7.03
N ALA A 57 9.65 -3.36 -5.74
CA ALA A 57 9.40 -2.43 -4.64
C ALA A 57 10.35 -1.22 -4.67
N ALA A 58 11.63 -1.44 -4.89
CA ALA A 58 12.62 -0.38 -5.00
C ALA A 58 12.40 0.52 -6.24
N SER A 59 12.10 -0.09 -7.38
CA SER A 59 11.76 0.64 -8.62
C SER A 59 10.48 1.45 -8.47
N PHE A 60 9.44 0.85 -7.87
CA PHE A 60 8.15 1.50 -7.59
C PHE A 60 8.32 2.73 -6.69
N SER A 61 9.08 2.59 -5.60
CA SER A 61 9.36 3.71 -4.70
C SER A 61 9.98 4.88 -5.47
N LYS A 62 10.99 4.64 -6.28
CA LYS A 62 11.67 5.67 -7.07
C LYS A 62 10.78 6.29 -8.16
N SER A 63 10.00 5.47 -8.86
CA SER A 63 9.24 5.91 -10.03
C SER A 63 7.87 6.49 -9.69
N ARG A 64 7.25 6.07 -8.56
CA ARG A 64 5.90 6.48 -8.18
C ARG A 64 5.83 7.32 -6.91
N VAL A 65 6.71 7.06 -5.94
CA VAL A 65 6.68 7.77 -4.64
C VAL A 65 7.51 9.04 -4.68
N ASP A 66 8.75 8.96 -5.17
CA ASP A 66 9.65 10.12 -5.23
C ASP A 66 9.07 11.31 -6.04
N PRO A 67 8.40 11.10 -7.20
CA PRO A 67 7.76 12.22 -7.90
C PRO A 67 6.67 12.89 -7.05
N VAL A 68 5.83 12.13 -6.35
CA VAL A 68 4.76 12.70 -5.50
C VAL A 68 5.35 13.54 -4.36
N ILE A 69 6.42 13.06 -3.74
CA ILE A 69 7.14 13.82 -2.71
C ILE A 69 7.72 15.11 -3.30
N ARG A 70 8.41 14.99 -4.44
CA ARG A 70 9.07 16.12 -5.09
C ARG A 70 8.09 17.21 -5.54
N GLU A 71 6.92 16.83 -6.02
CA GLU A 71 5.89 17.74 -6.50
C GLU A 71 5.08 18.40 -5.38
N SER A 72 5.11 17.85 -4.16
CA SER A 72 4.40 18.38 -3.00
C SER A 72 5.33 19.14 -2.05
N PRO A 73 5.29 20.48 -1.98
CA PRO A 73 6.11 21.25 -1.03
C PRO A 73 5.91 20.76 0.42
N LYS A 74 4.65 20.51 0.83
CA LYS A 74 4.32 20.05 2.19
C LYS A 74 4.92 18.69 2.54
N LEU A 75 5.11 17.81 1.57
CA LEU A 75 5.77 16.52 1.80
C LEU A 75 7.29 16.68 1.81
N ARG A 76 7.85 17.46 0.90
CA ARG A 76 9.30 17.73 0.86
C ARG A 76 9.83 18.24 2.19
N ASP A 77 9.09 19.17 2.81
CA ASP A 77 9.49 19.78 4.09
C ASP A 77 9.45 18.76 5.25
N LYS A 78 8.77 17.62 5.07
CA LYS A 78 8.65 16.56 6.08
C LYS A 78 9.55 15.36 5.84
N VAL A 79 10.11 15.21 4.64
CA VAL A 79 11.00 14.08 4.31
C VAL A 79 12.34 14.25 4.98
N ASN A 80 12.79 13.22 5.69
CA ASN A 80 14.14 13.15 6.22
C ASN A 80 15.10 12.65 5.13
N ALA A 81 15.89 13.57 4.57
CA ALA A 81 16.85 13.27 3.51
C ALA A 81 17.91 12.22 3.93
N GLY A 82 18.21 12.08 5.22
CA GLY A 82 19.15 11.06 5.73
C GLY A 82 18.57 9.64 5.71
N VAL A 83 17.27 9.48 5.56
CA VAL A 83 16.56 8.19 5.52
C VAL A 83 15.76 8.03 4.23
N ASP A 84 16.03 8.85 3.21
CA ASP A 84 15.37 8.79 1.91
C ASP A 84 16.02 7.74 1.00
N ALA A 85 15.71 6.48 1.22
CA ALA A 85 16.18 5.35 0.42
C ALA A 85 15.06 4.71 -0.38
N ALA A 86 15.41 3.91 -1.41
CA ALA A 86 14.42 3.23 -2.26
C ALA A 86 13.51 2.25 -1.49
N LYS A 87 13.97 1.72 -0.35
CA LYS A 87 13.20 0.75 0.46
C LYS A 87 12.63 1.36 1.74
N LEU A 88 12.97 2.60 2.06
CA LEU A 88 12.56 3.24 3.30
C LEU A 88 12.43 4.76 3.10
N LYS A 89 11.28 5.30 3.46
CA LYS A 89 11.03 6.74 3.51
C LYS A 89 10.65 7.13 4.93
N GLN A 90 11.24 8.19 5.45
CA GLN A 90 10.79 8.82 6.69
C GLN A 90 10.09 10.13 6.37
N ILE A 91 8.83 10.24 6.80
CA ILE A 91 7.99 11.42 6.63
C ILE A 91 7.63 11.93 8.04
N GLY A 92 8.19 13.04 8.43
CA GLY A 92 8.12 13.47 9.83
C GLY A 92 8.78 12.46 10.75
N SER A 93 8.03 11.91 11.70
CA SER A 93 8.49 10.83 12.59
C SER A 93 8.00 9.44 12.19
N SER A 94 7.24 9.33 11.11
CA SER A 94 6.67 8.05 10.64
C SER A 94 7.46 7.47 9.47
N PHE A 95 7.33 6.17 9.25
CA PHE A 95 8.12 5.44 8.27
C PHE A 95 7.23 4.69 7.28
N ILE A 96 7.64 4.69 6.02
CA ILE A 96 7.07 3.83 4.97
C ILE A 96 8.16 2.88 4.50
N HIS A 97 7.94 1.58 4.70
CA HIS A 97 8.83 0.52 4.26
C HIS A 97 8.31 -0.10 2.96
N PHE A 98 9.18 -0.28 1.97
CA PHE A 98 8.85 -0.92 0.70
C PHE A 98 9.46 -2.31 0.66
N GLY A 99 8.61 -3.34 0.72
CA GLY A 99 8.99 -4.74 0.80
C GLY A 99 8.56 -5.56 -0.41
N GLY A 100 9.32 -6.63 -0.71
CA GLY A 100 8.96 -7.62 -1.70
C GLY A 100 8.28 -8.83 -1.08
N ALA A 101 7.39 -9.48 -1.82
CA ALA A 101 6.69 -10.69 -1.40
C ALA A 101 6.95 -11.88 -2.32
N SER A 102 8.20 -12.11 -2.72
CA SER A 102 8.59 -13.29 -3.51
C SER A 102 9.23 -14.41 -2.67
N ASN A 103 9.73 -14.10 -1.47
CA ASN A 103 10.27 -15.09 -0.53
C ASN A 103 10.32 -14.55 0.90
N MET A 104 10.39 -15.45 1.89
CA MET A 104 10.37 -15.11 3.31
C MET A 104 11.53 -14.23 3.78
N GLY A 105 12.70 -14.32 3.14
CA GLY A 105 13.86 -13.48 3.45
C GLY A 105 13.68 -11.99 3.15
N GLN A 106 12.60 -11.62 2.45
CA GLN A 106 12.28 -10.23 2.14
C GLN A 106 11.33 -9.59 3.16
N VAL A 107 10.80 -10.37 4.10
CA VAL A 107 9.83 -9.87 5.09
C VAL A 107 10.50 -8.89 6.04
N ILE A 108 9.95 -7.68 6.09
CA ILE A 108 10.41 -6.62 6.97
C ILE A 108 9.94 -6.92 8.39
N SER A 109 10.89 -6.96 9.34
CA SER A 109 10.63 -7.35 10.73
C SER A 109 10.43 -6.13 11.64
N VAL A 110 9.47 -5.26 11.28
CA VAL A 110 9.04 -4.15 12.12
C VAL A 110 7.53 -4.26 12.41
N PRO A 111 7.06 -3.88 13.60
CA PRO A 111 5.64 -3.69 13.83
C PRO A 111 5.09 -2.64 12.88
N ALA A 112 3.85 -2.77 12.44
CA ALA A 112 3.23 -1.82 11.53
C ALA A 112 1.78 -1.55 11.93
N GLU A 113 1.30 -0.36 11.68
CA GLU A 113 -0.10 0.03 11.86
C GLU A 113 -0.90 -0.06 10.57
N ALA A 114 -0.22 -0.06 9.43
CA ALA A 114 -0.87 -0.21 8.14
C ALA A 114 -0.02 -1.05 7.18
N ILE A 115 -0.68 -1.89 6.40
CA ILE A 115 -0.10 -2.68 5.33
C ILE A 115 -0.89 -2.43 4.05
N VAL A 116 -0.17 -2.17 2.97
CA VAL A 116 -0.74 -2.06 1.62
C VAL A 116 -0.05 -3.11 0.78
N THR A 117 -0.81 -4.05 0.21
CA THR A 117 -0.30 -5.04 -0.74
C THR A 117 -0.81 -4.73 -2.13
N ASP A 118 0.05 -4.19 -2.97
CA ASP A 118 -0.22 -3.89 -4.38
C ASP A 118 0.20 -5.07 -5.26
N GLU A 119 -0.58 -5.31 -6.31
CA GLU A 119 -0.43 -6.48 -7.19
C GLU A 119 -0.45 -7.81 -6.41
N TYR A 120 -1.39 -7.90 -5.46
CA TYR A 120 -1.56 -9.01 -4.51
C TYR A 120 -1.56 -10.41 -5.17
N ASN A 121 -2.13 -10.54 -6.37
CA ASN A 121 -2.18 -11.83 -7.09
C ASN A 121 -0.80 -12.36 -7.51
N PHE A 122 0.21 -11.50 -7.55
CA PHE A 122 1.58 -11.84 -7.94
C PHE A 122 2.52 -11.96 -6.74
N CYS A 123 1.99 -11.82 -5.52
CA CYS A 123 2.71 -12.00 -4.26
C CYS A 123 2.59 -13.46 -3.79
N ASP A 124 3.63 -13.98 -3.11
CA ASP A 124 3.55 -15.26 -2.43
C ASP A 124 2.61 -15.14 -1.21
N PRO A 125 1.54 -15.95 -1.12
CA PRO A 125 0.56 -15.84 -0.04
C PRO A 125 1.16 -16.05 1.35
N SER A 126 2.16 -16.92 1.49
CA SER A 126 2.82 -17.18 2.78
C SER A 126 3.62 -15.98 3.26
N VAL A 127 4.28 -15.30 2.31
CA VAL A 127 5.04 -14.06 2.58
C VAL A 127 4.11 -12.92 2.93
N VAL A 128 2.97 -12.79 2.24
CA VAL A 128 1.95 -11.78 2.58
C VAL A 128 1.42 -12.01 3.99
N THR A 129 1.09 -13.25 4.35
CA THR A 129 0.65 -13.59 5.71
C THR A 129 1.69 -13.22 6.76
N ALA A 130 2.98 -13.43 6.47
CA ALA A 130 4.06 -13.03 7.35
C ALA A 130 4.18 -11.49 7.50
N TYR A 131 3.89 -10.72 6.46
CA TYR A 131 3.73 -9.27 6.59
C TYR A 131 2.52 -8.88 7.44
N GLU A 132 1.39 -9.52 7.22
CA GLU A 132 0.14 -9.23 7.95
C GLU A 132 0.25 -9.47 9.45
N SER A 133 1.08 -10.42 9.88
CA SER A 133 1.37 -10.64 11.30
C SER A 133 2.03 -9.42 11.99
N ARG A 134 2.59 -8.47 11.22
CA ARG A 134 3.16 -7.23 11.76
C ARG A 134 2.11 -6.25 12.28
N LEU A 135 0.84 -6.44 11.94
CA LEU A 135 -0.29 -5.68 12.49
C LEU A 135 -0.69 -6.11 13.91
N GLY A 136 -0.11 -7.18 14.46
CA GLY A 136 -0.52 -7.76 15.74
C GLY A 136 -0.44 -6.81 16.94
N HIS A 137 0.34 -5.73 16.85
CA HIS A 137 0.44 -4.70 17.88
C HIS A 137 -0.30 -3.40 17.54
N ALA A 138 -0.93 -3.35 16.36
CA ALA A 138 -1.65 -2.16 15.93
C ALA A 138 -2.96 -1.98 16.71
N GLU A 139 -3.26 -0.76 17.11
CA GLU A 139 -4.55 -0.42 17.69
C GLU A 139 -5.69 -0.80 16.73
N ASN A 140 -6.73 -1.42 17.25
CA ASN A 140 -7.90 -1.89 16.48
C ASN A 140 -7.53 -2.86 15.32
N GLY A 141 -6.42 -3.60 15.43
CA GLY A 141 -5.98 -4.57 14.43
C GLY A 141 -5.31 -3.96 13.19
N GLY A 142 -5.11 -2.64 13.18
CA GLY A 142 -4.47 -1.92 12.08
C GLY A 142 -5.28 -1.88 10.78
N VAL A 143 -4.67 -1.38 9.72
CA VAL A 143 -5.29 -1.28 8.39
C VAL A 143 -4.55 -2.19 7.40
N ASN A 144 -5.28 -3.10 6.75
CA ASN A 144 -4.75 -4.00 5.74
C ASN A 144 -5.48 -3.81 4.40
N SER A 145 -4.81 -3.24 3.42
CA SER A 145 -5.36 -2.98 2.11
C SER A 145 -4.70 -3.85 1.05
N ARG A 146 -5.49 -4.60 0.29
CA ARG A 146 -5.03 -5.49 -0.77
C ARG A 146 -5.71 -5.14 -2.08
N PHE A 147 -4.96 -5.02 -3.16
CA PHE A 147 -5.55 -4.80 -4.47
C PHE A 147 -4.71 -5.42 -5.58
N SER A 148 -5.38 -5.89 -6.60
CA SER A 148 -4.76 -6.49 -7.78
C SER A 148 -5.73 -6.56 -8.95
N THR A 149 -5.18 -6.68 -10.15
CA THR A 149 -5.89 -7.25 -11.29
C THR A 149 -6.06 -8.76 -11.03
N PRO A 150 -7.28 -9.30 -11.21
CA PRO A 150 -7.50 -10.73 -11.02
C PRO A 150 -6.80 -11.55 -12.10
N THR A 151 -6.30 -12.72 -11.73
CA THR A 151 -5.68 -13.67 -12.66
C THR A 151 -6.57 -14.89 -12.90
N LEU A 152 -6.87 -15.63 -11.84
CA LEU A 152 -7.68 -16.85 -11.89
C LEU A 152 -8.96 -16.69 -11.05
N PRO A 153 -10.05 -17.41 -11.40
CA PRO A 153 -11.21 -17.54 -10.51
C PRO A 153 -10.79 -18.07 -9.14
N ASP A 154 -11.42 -17.58 -8.08
CA ASP A 154 -11.23 -18.01 -6.69
C ASP A 154 -9.77 -17.98 -6.18
N PHE A 155 -8.90 -17.23 -6.84
CA PHE A 155 -7.51 -17.03 -6.43
C PHE A 155 -7.24 -15.55 -6.10
N GLY A 156 -6.32 -15.31 -5.17
CA GLY A 156 -5.85 -13.97 -4.81
C GLY A 156 -7.00 -13.01 -4.48
N VAL A 157 -7.01 -11.84 -5.10
CA VAL A 157 -8.02 -10.81 -4.88
C VAL A 157 -9.45 -11.29 -5.20
N SER A 158 -9.62 -12.23 -6.14
CA SER A 158 -10.94 -12.79 -6.48
C SER A 158 -11.52 -13.63 -5.34
N ARG A 159 -10.68 -14.30 -4.54
CA ARG A 159 -11.08 -15.01 -3.33
C ARG A 159 -11.32 -14.06 -2.17
N GLU A 160 -10.42 -13.11 -1.97
CA GLU A 160 -10.50 -12.21 -0.82
C GLU A 160 -11.71 -11.27 -0.90
N ILE A 161 -12.10 -10.82 -2.09
CA ILE A 161 -13.27 -9.95 -2.24
C ILE A 161 -14.58 -10.63 -1.80
N LYS A 162 -14.66 -11.96 -1.85
CA LYS A 162 -15.82 -12.72 -1.38
C LYS A 162 -16.05 -12.57 0.13
N LYS A 163 -15.03 -12.19 0.88
CA LYS A 163 -15.07 -11.93 2.32
C LYS A 163 -15.34 -10.46 2.65
N SER A 164 -15.52 -9.62 1.65
CA SER A 164 -15.73 -8.18 1.77
C SER A 164 -17.21 -7.79 1.62
N THR A 165 -17.48 -6.49 1.64
CA THR A 165 -18.82 -5.93 1.43
C THR A 165 -19.37 -6.06 0.01
N TRP A 166 -18.58 -6.55 -0.96
CA TRP A 166 -18.96 -6.65 -2.37
C TRP A 166 -19.41 -5.34 -3.03
N ALA A 167 -19.00 -4.21 -2.50
CA ALA A 167 -19.26 -2.92 -3.11
C ALA A 167 -18.72 -2.88 -4.55
N ARG A 168 -19.52 -2.39 -5.50
CA ARG A 168 -19.14 -2.26 -6.91
C ARG A 168 -19.32 -0.82 -7.34
N TYR A 169 -18.32 -0.29 -8.03
CA TYR A 169 -18.48 0.94 -8.76
C TYR A 169 -19.11 0.64 -10.11
N MET A 170 -20.26 1.26 -10.35
CA MET A 170 -20.97 1.14 -11.62
C MET A 170 -20.75 2.41 -12.42
N VAL A 171 -20.14 2.27 -13.58
CA VAL A 171 -20.06 3.37 -14.56
C VAL A 171 -21.44 3.53 -15.18
N LYS A 172 -21.99 4.74 -15.15
CA LYS A 172 -23.24 5.10 -15.83
C LYS A 172 -23.02 5.36 -17.31
#